data_57bf8c800249dd4b49ac10377ecfc084
#
_entry.id   57bf8c800249dd4b49ac10377ecfc084
#
_cell.length_a   1.000
_cell.length_b   1.000
_cell.length_c   1.000
_cell.angle_alpha   90.00
_cell.angle_beta   90.00
_cell.angle_gamma   90.00
#
_symmetry.space_group_name_H-M   'P 1'
#
loop_
_entity.id
_entity.type
_entity.pdbx_description
1 polymer ?
#
loop_
_entity_poly.entity_id
_entity_poly.type
_entity_poly.pdbx_seq_one_letter_code
_entity_poly.pdbx_strand_id
1 'polypeptide(L)'
;EEEAKLAEAQRLIDEREAKPVKQVFKASGGIVDFVKHLATGKDTIHTKVISMEARAPDAEADIALQWTNGYSESIHSFANTINTHEGGMHEEGLKKALTNVINRYARNKGLLKEKEENLLGEDVREGLIAIASVRLREPQFEGQTKTKLGNTTMRSLVETTVNEHLMTWLEEHPGDAKRIVTKSSQAAKARLAAKQARDL
;
A
#
# COMPACT_ATOMS: atom_id res chain seq x y z
N GLU A 1 -13.06 -48.29 -31.40
CA GLU A 1 -12.20 -47.08 -31.59
C GLU A 1 -12.66 -45.91 -30.70
N GLU A 2 -13.95 -45.62 -30.59
CA GLU A 2 -14.49 -44.58 -29.74
C GLU A 2 -14.37 -44.91 -28.25
N GLU A 3 -14.64 -46.14 -27.84
CA GLU A 3 -14.48 -46.59 -26.45
C GLU A 3 -13.01 -46.52 -25.99
N ALA A 4 -12.07 -46.81 -26.85
CA ALA A 4 -10.63 -46.68 -26.52
C ALA A 4 -10.22 -45.22 -26.33
N LYS A 5 -10.72 -44.30 -27.14
CA LYS A 5 -10.48 -42.87 -27.01
C LYS A 5 -11.11 -42.29 -25.75
N LEU A 6 -12.31 -42.77 -25.38
CA LEU A 6 -13.01 -42.36 -24.15
C LEU A 6 -12.25 -42.84 -22.90
N ALA A 7 -11.77 -44.08 -22.90
CA ALA A 7 -10.98 -44.65 -21.82
C ALA A 7 -9.63 -43.95 -21.66
N GLU A 8 -8.98 -43.55 -22.73
CA GLU A 8 -7.73 -42.78 -22.70
C GLU A 8 -7.94 -41.35 -22.23
N ALA A 9 -9.02 -40.70 -22.63
CA ALA A 9 -9.38 -39.38 -22.14
C ALA A 9 -9.73 -39.39 -20.62
N GLN A 10 -10.45 -40.41 -20.16
CA GLN A 10 -10.76 -40.57 -18.74
C GLN A 10 -9.48 -40.82 -17.93
N ARG A 11 -8.55 -41.63 -18.42
CA ARG A 11 -7.28 -41.90 -17.79
C ARG A 11 -6.42 -40.64 -17.67
N LEU A 12 -6.43 -39.76 -18.67
CA LEU A 12 -5.71 -38.47 -18.65
C LEU A 12 -6.34 -37.48 -17.67
N ILE A 13 -7.67 -37.52 -17.48
CA ILE A 13 -8.38 -36.74 -16.48
C ILE A 13 -8.01 -37.22 -15.08
N ASP A 14 -8.06 -38.54 -14.83
CA ASP A 14 -7.75 -39.16 -13.55
C ASP A 14 -6.27 -38.95 -13.17
N GLU A 15 -5.34 -38.98 -14.13
CA GLU A 15 -3.93 -38.66 -13.92
C GLU A 15 -3.69 -37.16 -13.60
N ARG A 16 -4.52 -36.23 -14.11
CA ARG A 16 -4.49 -34.81 -13.77
C ARG A 16 -5.05 -34.54 -12.38
N GLU A 17 -6.13 -35.25 -11.99
CA GLU A 17 -6.72 -35.11 -10.66
C GLU A 17 -5.89 -35.77 -9.56
N ALA A 18 -5.09 -36.80 -9.90
CA ALA A 18 -4.31 -37.59 -8.94
C ALA A 18 -2.99 -36.96 -8.47
N LYS A 19 -2.57 -35.83 -9.07
CA LYS A 19 -1.35 -35.13 -8.60
C LYS A 19 -1.73 -33.97 -7.68
N PRO A 20 -1.61 -34.13 -6.36
CA PRO A 20 -1.83 -33.01 -5.46
C PRO A 20 -0.80 -31.91 -5.78
N VAL A 21 -1.26 -30.78 -6.26
CA VAL A 21 -0.41 -29.61 -6.44
C VAL A 21 -0.10 -29.07 -5.07
N LYS A 22 1.09 -29.38 -4.55
CA LYS A 22 1.58 -28.81 -3.29
C LYS A 22 2.32 -27.51 -3.60
N GLN A 23 1.70 -26.42 -3.25
CA GLN A 23 2.35 -25.10 -3.30
C GLN A 23 2.69 -24.68 -1.88
N VAL A 24 3.97 -24.37 -1.63
CA VAL A 24 4.43 -23.88 -0.33
C VAL A 24 4.64 -22.38 -0.41
N PHE A 25 3.91 -21.63 0.43
CA PHE A 25 4.10 -20.20 0.58
C PHE A 25 4.87 -19.96 1.88
N LYS A 26 5.97 -19.21 1.78
CA LYS A 26 6.77 -18.79 2.93
C LYS A 26 7.16 -17.33 2.76
N ALA A 27 6.74 -16.48 3.69
CA ALA A 27 7.07 -15.05 3.74
C ALA A 27 7.73 -14.75 5.09
N SER A 28 9.04 -14.93 5.18
CA SER A 28 9.80 -14.71 6.43
C SER A 28 9.84 -13.23 6.83
N GLY A 29 9.76 -12.32 5.88
CA GLY A 29 9.72 -10.87 6.07
C GLY A 29 8.31 -10.29 6.21
N GLY A 30 7.28 -11.13 6.36
CA GLY A 30 5.89 -10.69 6.57
C GLY A 30 5.39 -9.76 5.47
N ILE A 31 4.80 -8.62 5.86
CA ILE A 31 4.22 -7.64 4.91
C ILE A 31 5.27 -6.95 4.02
N VAL A 32 6.54 -6.90 4.44
CA VAL A 32 7.64 -6.40 3.60
C VAL A 32 7.84 -7.29 2.38
N ASP A 33 7.82 -8.60 2.54
CA ASP A 33 7.92 -9.54 1.43
C ASP A 33 6.69 -9.46 0.53
N PHE A 34 5.52 -9.18 1.10
CA PHE A 34 4.31 -8.96 0.32
C PHE A 34 4.41 -7.71 -0.55
N VAL A 35 4.90 -6.58 -0.02
CA VAL A 35 5.16 -5.36 -0.83
C VAL A 35 6.15 -5.67 -1.95
N LYS A 36 7.25 -6.38 -1.67
CA LYS A 36 8.22 -6.80 -2.71
C LYS A 36 7.56 -7.66 -3.79
N HIS A 37 6.68 -8.58 -3.40
CA HIS A 37 5.93 -9.40 -4.34
C HIS A 37 5.03 -8.55 -5.26
N LEU A 38 4.30 -7.59 -4.70
CA LEU A 38 3.46 -6.66 -5.46
C LEU A 38 4.27 -5.71 -6.36
N ALA A 39 5.52 -5.45 -5.99
CA ALA A 39 6.46 -4.63 -6.77
C ALA A 39 7.20 -5.43 -7.86
N THR A 40 7.04 -6.76 -7.92
CA THR A 40 7.71 -7.59 -8.92
C THR A 40 7.37 -7.13 -10.34
N GLY A 41 8.39 -6.92 -11.16
CA GLY A 41 8.25 -6.42 -12.52
C GLY A 41 7.95 -4.92 -12.64
N LYS A 42 7.92 -4.17 -11.53
CA LYS A 42 7.74 -2.72 -11.52
C LYS A 42 9.08 -2.02 -11.25
N ASP A 43 9.27 -0.88 -11.88
CA ASP A 43 10.43 -0.02 -11.63
C ASP A 43 10.21 0.78 -10.35
N THR A 44 11.01 0.51 -9.31
CA THR A 44 10.88 1.12 -7.98
C THR A 44 11.74 2.37 -7.85
N ILE A 45 11.20 3.41 -7.20
CA ILE A 45 11.92 4.68 -6.96
C ILE A 45 13.04 4.50 -5.93
N HIS A 46 12.83 3.63 -4.96
CA HIS A 46 13.80 3.30 -3.92
C HIS A 46 13.86 1.78 -3.70
N THR A 47 15.04 1.28 -3.35
CA THR A 47 15.31 -0.16 -3.29
C THR A 47 14.72 -0.83 -2.06
N LYS A 48 14.78 -0.15 -0.90
CA LYS A 48 14.31 -0.72 0.37
C LYS A 48 12.83 -0.42 0.57
N VAL A 49 12.05 -1.44 0.92
CA VAL A 49 10.68 -1.25 1.42
C VAL A 49 10.74 -0.52 2.76
N ILE A 50 9.93 0.51 2.90
CA ILE A 50 9.79 1.26 4.15
C ILE A 50 8.82 0.46 5.03
N SER A 51 9.24 0.07 6.23
CA SER A 51 8.40 -0.66 7.18
C SER A 51 8.34 0.06 8.51
N MET A 52 7.16 0.06 9.11
CA MET A 52 6.85 0.74 10.36
C MET A 52 5.97 -0.17 11.20
N GLU A 53 6.17 -0.13 12.51
CA GLU A 53 5.42 -0.94 13.47
C GLU A 53 4.96 -0.06 14.63
N ALA A 54 3.76 -0.31 15.12
CA ALA A 54 3.27 0.21 16.39
C ALA A 54 2.72 -0.92 17.23
N ARG A 55 3.00 -0.86 18.53
CA ARG A 55 2.53 -1.80 19.53
C ARG A 55 1.90 -1.00 20.68
N ALA A 56 0.60 -1.16 20.87
CA ALA A 56 -0.17 -0.59 21.96
C ALA A 56 -0.83 -1.73 22.75
N PRO A 57 -1.29 -1.52 23.99
CA PRO A 57 -1.84 -2.58 24.83
C PRO A 57 -2.98 -3.38 24.18
N ASP A 58 -3.82 -2.72 23.42
CA ASP A 58 -5.03 -3.32 22.81
C ASP A 58 -5.03 -3.30 21.28
N ALA A 59 -3.96 -2.81 20.66
CA ALA A 59 -3.87 -2.71 19.21
C ALA A 59 -2.43 -2.69 18.71
N GLU A 60 -2.24 -3.23 17.51
CA GLU A 60 -0.96 -3.22 16.80
C GLU A 60 -1.19 -2.77 15.38
N ALA A 61 -0.18 -2.15 14.78
CA ALA A 61 -0.17 -1.82 13.37
C ALA A 61 1.18 -2.18 12.75
N ASP A 62 1.13 -2.89 11.64
CA ASP A 62 2.28 -3.16 10.78
C ASP A 62 2.00 -2.51 9.43
N ILE A 63 2.92 -1.66 8.97
CA ILE A 63 2.77 -0.89 7.73
C ILE A 63 4.02 -1.10 6.89
N ALA A 64 3.85 -1.37 5.62
CA ALA A 64 4.96 -1.44 4.66
C ALA A 64 4.57 -0.73 3.37
N LEU A 65 5.52 0.01 2.78
CA LEU A 65 5.26 0.78 1.59
C LEU A 65 6.50 0.97 0.71
N GLN A 66 6.25 1.13 -0.58
CA GLN A 66 7.27 1.39 -1.59
C GLN A 66 6.66 2.16 -2.76
N TRP A 67 7.36 3.20 -3.24
CA TRP A 67 6.97 3.91 -4.45
C TRP A 67 7.61 3.31 -5.69
N THR A 68 6.84 3.31 -6.77
CA THR A 68 7.27 2.88 -8.10
C THR A 68 7.14 4.05 -9.09
N ASN A 69 7.74 3.92 -10.26
CA ASN A 69 7.57 4.89 -11.37
C ASN A 69 6.20 4.75 -12.08
N GLY A 70 5.35 3.81 -11.66
CA GLY A 70 3.99 3.66 -12.16
C GLY A 70 3.05 4.82 -11.79
N TYR A 71 1.83 4.78 -12.31
CA TYR A 71 0.83 5.84 -12.13
C TYR A 71 -0.32 5.43 -11.20
N SER A 72 -0.55 4.13 -11.01
CA SER A 72 -1.63 3.61 -10.16
C SER A 72 -1.18 3.38 -8.73
N GLU A 73 -2.05 3.71 -7.77
CA GLU A 73 -1.87 3.28 -6.38
C GLU A 73 -2.34 1.83 -6.19
N SER A 74 -1.69 1.11 -5.27
CA SER A 74 -2.05 -0.24 -4.86
C SER A 74 -1.96 -0.33 -3.33
N ILE A 75 -3.07 -0.06 -2.65
CA ILE A 75 -3.15 -0.09 -1.19
C ILE A 75 -3.97 -1.31 -0.77
N HIS A 76 -3.41 -2.12 0.11
CA HIS A 76 -4.06 -3.28 0.69
C HIS A 76 -4.14 -3.10 2.20
N SER A 77 -5.34 -3.17 2.75
CA SER A 77 -5.57 -3.00 4.17
C SER A 77 -6.21 -4.24 4.80
N PHE A 78 -5.76 -4.55 6.03
CA PHE A 78 -6.19 -5.73 6.76
C PHE A 78 -6.50 -5.36 8.21
N ALA A 79 -7.53 -5.98 8.77
CA ALA A 79 -7.86 -5.90 10.19
C ALA A 79 -8.06 -7.32 10.73
N ASN A 80 -7.25 -7.72 11.73
CA ASN A 80 -7.23 -9.08 12.27
C ASN A 80 -7.16 -10.15 11.16
N THR A 81 -6.25 -9.97 10.20
CA THR A 81 -6.03 -10.81 9.00
C THR A 81 -7.14 -10.77 7.94
N ILE A 82 -8.25 -10.09 8.19
CA ILE A 82 -9.35 -9.94 7.24
C ILE A 82 -8.99 -8.82 6.26
N ASN A 83 -9.09 -9.09 4.95
CA ASN A 83 -8.87 -8.08 3.92
C ASN A 83 -10.05 -7.09 3.92
N THR A 84 -9.75 -5.83 4.24
CA THR A 84 -10.71 -4.73 4.25
C THR A 84 -10.66 -4.00 2.89
N HIS A 85 -11.19 -4.64 1.85
CA HIS A 85 -11.07 -4.14 0.48
C HIS A 85 -11.86 -2.83 0.21
N GLU A 86 -12.76 -2.44 1.10
CA GLU A 86 -13.40 -1.11 1.12
C GLU A 86 -12.68 -0.13 2.07
N GLY A 87 -11.49 -0.51 2.57
CA GLY A 87 -10.66 0.32 3.45
C GLY A 87 -11.18 0.40 4.88
N GLY A 88 -11.21 1.61 5.42
CA GLY A 88 -11.64 1.90 6.77
C GLY A 88 -10.70 2.87 7.48
N MET A 89 -10.91 3.05 8.79
CA MET A 89 -10.21 4.08 9.58
C MET A 89 -8.68 3.95 9.54
N HIS A 90 -8.13 2.74 9.53
CA HIS A 90 -6.68 2.52 9.45
C HIS A 90 -6.10 2.94 8.08
N GLU A 91 -6.81 2.69 6.99
CA GLU A 91 -6.40 3.12 5.66
C GLU A 91 -6.54 4.64 5.49
N GLU A 92 -7.60 5.24 6.04
CA GLU A 92 -7.76 6.70 6.06
C GLU A 92 -6.63 7.37 6.84
N GLY A 93 -6.24 6.80 7.98
CA GLY A 93 -5.08 7.26 8.75
C GLY A 93 -3.79 7.22 7.96
N LEU A 94 -3.54 6.12 7.26
CA LEU A 94 -2.39 5.97 6.37
C LEU A 94 -2.39 7.04 5.28
N LYS A 95 -3.47 7.17 4.51
CA LYS A 95 -3.58 8.13 3.39
C LYS A 95 -3.39 9.56 3.84
N LYS A 96 -3.99 9.94 4.97
CA LYS A 96 -3.85 11.28 5.55
C LYS A 96 -2.43 11.55 6.02
N ALA A 97 -1.82 10.61 6.76
CA ALA A 97 -0.47 10.77 7.27
C ALA A 97 0.57 10.86 6.15
N LEU A 98 0.48 10.02 5.12
CA LEU A 98 1.36 10.09 3.94
C LEU A 98 1.35 11.49 3.32
N THR A 99 0.16 12.03 3.07
CA THR A 99 0.00 13.36 2.48
C THR A 99 0.63 14.45 3.35
N ASN A 100 0.38 14.39 4.66
CA ASN A 100 0.90 15.37 5.61
C ASN A 100 2.42 15.31 5.73
N VAL A 101 3.00 14.11 5.87
CA VAL A 101 4.44 13.91 6.03
C VAL A 101 5.20 14.35 4.79
N ILE A 102 4.75 13.94 3.60
CA ILE A 102 5.43 14.31 2.35
C ILE A 102 5.38 15.82 2.12
N ASN A 103 4.24 16.48 2.34
CA ASN A 103 4.15 17.93 2.23
C ASN A 103 5.06 18.64 3.24
N ARG A 104 5.04 18.21 4.51
CA ARG A 104 5.88 18.80 5.56
C ARG A 104 7.36 18.63 5.26
N TYR A 105 7.79 17.43 4.84
CA TYR A 105 9.17 17.19 4.44
C TYR A 105 9.58 18.05 3.25
N ALA A 106 8.74 18.08 2.19
CA ALA A 106 9.01 18.85 0.98
C ALA A 106 9.17 20.37 1.28
N ARG A 107 8.32 20.92 2.16
CA ARG A 107 8.42 22.30 2.64
C ARG A 107 9.70 22.54 3.44
N ASN A 108 9.98 21.70 4.43
CA ASN A 108 11.15 21.83 5.30
C ASN A 108 12.48 21.77 4.53
N LYS A 109 12.53 20.98 3.47
CA LYS A 109 13.73 20.83 2.62
C LYS A 109 13.75 21.77 1.42
N GLY A 110 12.76 22.66 1.28
CA GLY A 110 12.68 23.60 0.15
C GLY A 110 12.42 22.94 -1.20
N LEU A 111 11.95 21.68 -1.22
CA LEU A 111 11.59 20.94 -2.43
C LEU A 111 10.23 21.39 -2.99
N LEU A 112 9.40 21.97 -2.15
CA LEU A 112 8.14 22.63 -2.49
C LEU A 112 8.25 24.10 -2.06
N LYS A 113 8.14 25.05 -3.01
CA LYS A 113 8.30 26.48 -2.75
C LYS A 113 7.07 27.02 -2.00
N GLU A 114 7.22 28.12 -1.24
CA GLU A 114 6.14 28.74 -0.47
C GLU A 114 4.91 29.12 -1.31
N LYS A 115 5.13 29.54 -2.57
CA LYS A 115 4.08 29.93 -3.51
C LYS A 115 3.38 28.75 -4.19
N GLU A 116 3.93 27.55 -4.10
CA GLU A 116 3.33 26.35 -4.68
C GLU A 116 2.27 25.79 -3.72
N GLU A 117 1.17 25.29 -4.27
CA GLU A 117 0.16 24.60 -3.48
C GLU A 117 0.70 23.30 -2.88
N ASN A 118 0.08 22.84 -1.80
CA ASN A 118 0.40 21.53 -1.25
C ASN A 118 0.02 20.42 -2.23
N LEU A 119 0.80 19.35 -2.23
CA LEU A 119 0.50 18.13 -2.96
C LEU A 119 -0.79 17.52 -2.41
N LEU A 120 -1.67 17.10 -3.30
CA LEU A 120 -2.87 16.37 -2.92
C LEU A 120 -2.54 14.90 -2.58
N GLY A 121 -3.45 14.24 -1.89
CA GLY A 121 -3.28 12.84 -1.55
C GLY A 121 -3.07 11.95 -2.78
N GLU A 122 -3.79 12.20 -3.87
CA GLU A 122 -3.63 11.48 -5.13
C GLU A 122 -2.24 11.67 -5.76
N ASP A 123 -1.67 12.88 -5.66
CA ASP A 123 -0.32 13.17 -6.17
C ASP A 123 0.75 12.39 -5.38
N VAL A 124 0.59 12.33 -4.04
CA VAL A 124 1.52 11.63 -3.15
C VAL A 124 1.45 10.11 -3.31
N ARG A 125 0.26 9.58 -3.57
CA ARG A 125 0.03 8.13 -3.70
C ARG A 125 0.19 7.59 -5.11
N GLU A 126 0.49 8.43 -6.09
CA GLU A 126 0.78 7.97 -7.46
C GLU A 126 1.99 7.01 -7.46
N GLY A 127 1.78 5.81 -7.96
CA GLY A 127 2.77 4.73 -7.99
C GLY A 127 3.07 4.07 -6.63
N LEU A 128 2.32 4.38 -5.59
CA LEU A 128 2.48 3.80 -4.26
C LEU A 128 1.96 2.36 -4.21
N ILE A 129 2.77 1.47 -3.64
CA ILE A 129 2.35 0.16 -3.13
C ILE A 129 2.43 0.24 -1.61
N ALA A 130 1.32 -0.03 -0.92
CA ALA A 130 1.28 0.01 0.52
C ALA A 130 0.41 -1.12 1.10
N ILE A 131 0.83 -1.61 2.26
CA ILE A 131 0.07 -2.56 3.06
C ILE A 131 -0.06 -1.97 4.45
N ALA A 132 -1.28 -1.93 4.97
CA ALA A 132 -1.58 -1.58 6.35
C ALA A 132 -2.32 -2.74 7.01
N SER A 133 -1.67 -3.41 7.96
CA SER A 133 -2.25 -4.51 8.71
C SER A 133 -2.38 -4.12 10.18
N VAL A 134 -3.60 -4.07 10.68
CA VAL A 134 -3.86 -3.78 12.09
C VAL A 134 -4.42 -4.99 12.79
N ARG A 135 -4.07 -5.12 14.07
CA ARG A 135 -4.64 -6.11 14.99
C ARG A 135 -5.20 -5.39 16.21
N LEU A 136 -6.41 -5.72 16.59
CA LEU A 136 -7.09 -5.12 17.73
C LEU A 136 -8.04 -6.13 18.38
N ARG A 137 -8.31 -5.96 19.69
CA ARG A 137 -9.12 -6.90 20.47
C ARG A 137 -10.57 -6.92 20.01
N GLU A 138 -11.14 -5.73 19.76
CA GLU A 138 -12.56 -5.58 19.44
C GLU A 138 -12.74 -4.83 18.12
N PRO A 139 -12.58 -5.52 16.98
CA PRO A 139 -12.77 -4.90 15.68
C PRO A 139 -14.25 -4.60 15.41
N GLN A 140 -14.53 -3.36 15.03
CA GLN A 140 -15.85 -2.93 14.59
C GLN A 140 -15.81 -2.75 13.08
N PHE A 141 -16.53 -3.60 12.38
CA PHE A 141 -16.65 -3.53 10.94
C PHE A 141 -17.97 -2.90 10.52
N GLU A 142 -17.94 -2.14 9.43
CA GLU A 142 -19.14 -1.69 8.76
C GLU A 142 -19.73 -2.87 7.95
N GLY A 143 -20.88 -3.37 8.39
CA GLY A 143 -21.56 -4.49 7.75
C GLY A 143 -21.01 -5.87 8.07
N GLN A 144 -21.81 -6.89 7.71
CA GLN A 144 -21.52 -8.29 8.03
C GLN A 144 -20.40 -8.90 7.18
N THR A 145 -20.10 -8.31 6.04
CA THR A 145 -19.04 -8.73 5.12
C THR A 145 -17.63 -8.37 5.60
N LYS A 146 -17.53 -7.55 6.66
CA LYS A 146 -16.26 -7.13 7.27
C LYS A 146 -15.29 -6.45 6.30
N THR A 147 -15.82 -5.76 5.30
CA THR A 147 -15.06 -5.15 4.21
C THR A 147 -14.42 -3.83 4.58
N LYS A 148 -14.91 -3.18 5.65
CA LYS A 148 -14.48 -1.86 6.09
C LYS A 148 -14.37 -1.77 7.60
N LEU A 149 -13.24 -1.30 8.12
CA LEU A 149 -12.99 -1.14 9.56
C LEU A 149 -13.46 0.23 10.05
N GLY A 150 -14.31 0.25 11.08
CA GLY A 150 -14.89 1.46 11.66
C GLY A 150 -14.16 2.05 12.88
N ASN A 151 -13.21 1.32 13.49
CA ASN A 151 -12.55 1.76 14.72
C ASN A 151 -11.71 3.03 14.51
N THR A 152 -12.19 4.17 15.00
CA THR A 152 -11.50 5.48 14.90
C THR A 152 -10.14 5.49 15.59
N THR A 153 -9.96 4.69 16.64
CA THR A 153 -8.66 4.53 17.34
C THR A 153 -7.56 4.01 16.41
N MET A 154 -7.90 3.18 15.43
CA MET A 154 -6.95 2.69 14.45
C MET A 154 -6.47 3.76 13.49
N ARG A 155 -7.33 4.74 13.17
CA ARG A 155 -6.92 5.91 12.40
C ARG A 155 -5.80 6.67 13.12
N SER A 156 -6.00 6.98 14.39
CA SER A 156 -5.01 7.72 15.19
C SER A 156 -3.71 6.94 15.36
N LEU A 157 -3.79 5.64 15.63
CA LEU A 157 -2.60 4.79 15.79
C LEU A 157 -1.76 4.77 14.51
N VAL A 158 -2.38 4.51 13.38
CA VAL A 158 -1.70 4.48 12.07
C VAL A 158 -1.17 5.87 11.70
N GLU A 159 -1.97 6.93 11.89
CA GLU A 159 -1.57 8.30 11.58
C GLU A 159 -0.32 8.72 12.39
N THR A 160 -0.30 8.44 13.69
CA THR A 160 0.85 8.75 14.55
C THR A 160 2.08 7.95 14.12
N THR A 161 1.93 6.65 13.93
CA THR A 161 3.02 5.76 13.51
C THR A 161 3.66 6.23 12.21
N VAL A 162 2.86 6.52 11.20
CA VAL A 162 3.36 6.99 9.90
C VAL A 162 4.02 8.36 10.02
N ASN A 163 3.41 9.29 10.78
CA ASN A 163 3.99 10.63 10.96
C ASN A 163 5.38 10.60 11.57
N GLU A 164 5.62 9.75 12.55
CA GLU A 164 6.89 9.64 13.25
C GLU A 164 7.92 8.87 12.43
N HIS A 165 7.60 7.65 12.05
CA HIS A 165 8.56 6.77 11.40
C HIS A 165 8.89 7.17 9.96
N LEU A 166 7.91 7.60 9.17
CA LEU A 166 8.16 8.02 7.80
C LEU A 166 8.98 9.30 7.75
N MET A 167 8.72 10.28 8.63
CA MET A 167 9.52 11.51 8.69
C MET A 167 10.98 11.17 8.98
N THR A 168 11.24 10.34 9.99
CA THR A 168 12.60 9.88 10.32
C THR A 168 13.26 9.20 9.14
N TRP A 169 12.55 8.29 8.48
CA TRP A 169 13.08 7.58 7.31
C TRP A 169 13.46 8.54 6.16
N LEU A 170 12.60 9.53 5.88
CA LEU A 170 12.88 10.53 4.83
C LEU A 170 14.11 11.39 5.16
N GLU A 171 14.32 11.71 6.43
CA GLU A 171 15.49 12.47 6.88
C GLU A 171 16.78 11.64 6.79
N GLU A 172 16.71 10.34 7.07
CA GLU A 172 17.83 9.41 6.96
C GLU A 172 18.17 9.04 5.50
N HIS A 173 17.21 9.17 4.58
CA HIS A 173 17.35 8.79 3.17
C HIS A 173 17.03 9.96 2.21
N PRO A 174 17.79 11.08 2.28
CA PRO A 174 17.43 12.32 1.56
C PRO A 174 17.41 12.15 0.04
N GLY A 175 18.21 11.25 -0.52
CA GLY A 175 18.23 10.94 -1.95
C GLY A 175 16.92 10.29 -2.42
N ASP A 176 16.44 9.30 -1.68
CA ASP A 176 15.17 8.60 -1.96
C ASP A 176 13.98 9.54 -1.69
N ALA A 177 14.01 10.28 -0.59
CA ALA A 177 13.00 11.27 -0.25
C ALA A 177 12.83 12.32 -1.36
N LYS A 178 13.94 12.83 -1.90
CA LYS A 178 13.90 13.78 -3.03
C LYS A 178 13.24 13.16 -4.26
N ARG A 179 13.54 11.89 -4.57
CA ARG A 179 12.92 11.19 -5.71
C ARG A 179 11.41 11.03 -5.53
N ILE A 180 10.96 10.64 -4.33
CA ILE A 180 9.55 10.52 -3.97
C ILE A 180 8.82 11.86 -4.12
N VAL A 181 9.36 12.93 -3.53
CA VAL A 181 8.78 14.29 -3.63
C VAL A 181 8.76 14.78 -5.07
N THR A 182 9.82 14.53 -5.85
CA THR A 182 9.88 14.92 -7.26
C THR A 182 8.78 14.25 -8.08
N LYS A 183 8.58 12.93 -7.87
CA LYS A 183 7.49 12.21 -8.54
C LYS A 183 6.12 12.78 -8.16
N SER A 184 5.85 12.98 -6.88
CA SER A 184 4.58 13.56 -6.41
C SER A 184 4.35 14.97 -7.00
N SER A 185 5.42 15.79 -7.12
CA SER A 185 5.36 17.11 -7.73
C SER A 185 5.08 17.05 -9.25
N GLN A 186 5.60 16.03 -9.94
CA GLN A 186 5.30 15.80 -11.35
C GLN A 186 3.84 15.39 -11.54
N ALA A 187 3.31 14.52 -10.68
CA ALA A 187 1.89 14.13 -10.67
C ALA A 187 0.98 15.36 -10.48
N ALA A 188 1.29 16.23 -9.51
CA ALA A 188 0.57 17.46 -9.27
C ALA A 188 0.56 18.39 -10.50
N LYS A 189 1.71 18.56 -11.14
CA LYS A 189 1.82 19.37 -12.37
C LYS A 189 1.00 18.80 -13.52
N ALA A 190 1.03 17.48 -13.71
CA ALA A 190 0.24 16.80 -14.74
C ALA A 190 -1.27 16.98 -14.50
N ARG A 191 -1.72 16.81 -13.24
CA ARG A 191 -3.10 17.02 -12.83
C ARG A 191 -3.56 18.45 -13.08
N LEU A 192 -2.75 19.46 -12.71
CA LEU A 192 -3.06 20.87 -12.92
C LEU A 192 -3.13 21.23 -14.41
N ALA A 193 -2.19 20.71 -15.21
CA ALA A 193 -2.21 20.91 -16.67
C ALA A 193 -3.46 20.28 -17.31
N ALA A 194 -3.84 19.08 -16.89
CA ALA A 194 -5.06 18.42 -17.37
C ALA A 194 -6.34 19.18 -16.95
N LYS A 195 -6.36 19.80 -15.76
CA LYS A 195 -7.47 20.67 -15.34
C LYS A 195 -7.55 21.91 -16.21
N GLN A 196 -6.44 22.61 -16.39
CA GLN A 196 -6.41 23.83 -17.24
C GLN A 196 -6.86 23.55 -18.68
N ALA A 197 -6.45 22.41 -19.25
CA ALA A 197 -6.87 22.00 -20.60
C ALA A 197 -8.39 21.73 -20.72
N ARG A 198 -9.05 21.34 -19.61
CA ARG A 198 -10.52 21.14 -19.59
C ARG A 198 -11.30 22.43 -19.37
N ASP A 199 -10.68 23.41 -18.71
CA ASP A 199 -11.32 24.69 -18.38
C ASP A 199 -11.21 25.71 -19.55
N LEU A 200 -10.53 25.36 -20.64
CA LEU A 200 -10.43 26.10 -21.92
C LEU A 200 -11.50 25.66 -22.93
#